data_ca178bb11421b14d7261c01f6434404e
#
_entry.id   ca178bb11421b14d7261c01f6434404e
#
_cell.length_a   1.000
_cell.length_b   1.000
_cell.length_c   1.000
_cell.angle_alpha   90.00
_cell.angle_beta   90.00
_cell.angle_gamma   90.00
#
_symmetry.space_group_name_H-M   'P 1'
#
loop_
_entity.id
_entity.type
_entity.pdbx_description
1 polymer ?
#
loop_
_entity_poly.entity_id
_entity_poly.type
_entity_poly.pdbx_seq_one_letter_code
_entity_poly.pdbx_strand_id
1 'polypeptide(L)'
;TLNASLIAYGAHKGDKNYPDCRPSFSKKIELALNEGELDGIKLGIRKKIMIWSPFREGLTKSELLKKGYRVLGDKIFNTWSCYDNKKLHCGTCESCNNRKAAFVKAKLHDKTKYLS
;
A
#
# COMPACT_ATOMS: atom_id res chain seq x y z
N THR A 1 17.38 9.87 -12.71
CA THR A 1 16.51 9.88 -11.52
C THR A 1 15.18 10.56 -11.83
N LEU A 2 14.10 10.08 -11.22
CA LEU A 2 12.74 10.56 -11.51
C LEU A 2 12.39 11.89 -10.82
N ASN A 3 13.25 12.42 -9.94
CA ASN A 3 12.97 13.60 -9.09
C ASN A 3 11.58 13.52 -8.41
N ALA A 4 11.21 12.32 -7.95
CA ALA A 4 9.94 12.09 -7.28
C ALA A 4 9.89 12.78 -5.92
N SER A 5 8.76 13.40 -5.59
CA SER A 5 8.50 14.01 -4.28
C SER A 5 7.58 13.16 -3.39
N LEU A 6 6.99 12.12 -3.93
CA LEU A 6 6.13 11.18 -3.22
C LEU A 6 6.53 9.74 -3.54
N ILE A 7 6.77 8.96 -2.48
CA ILE A 7 6.94 7.50 -2.55
C ILE A 7 5.76 6.89 -1.81
N ALA A 8 5.03 6.00 -2.47
CA ALA A 8 3.89 5.32 -1.87
C ALA A 8 4.12 3.81 -1.81
N TYR A 9 3.73 3.17 -0.70
CA TYR A 9 3.76 1.71 -0.57
C TYR A 9 2.53 1.19 0.18
N GLY A 10 2.20 -0.08 -0.02
CA GLY A 10 0.90 -0.64 0.33
C GLY A 10 0.69 -1.09 1.78
N ALA A 11 1.56 -0.72 2.72
CA ALA A 11 1.38 -1.08 4.13
C ALA A 11 0.11 -0.45 4.72
N HIS A 12 -0.71 -1.25 5.40
CA HIS A 12 -1.96 -0.82 6.02
C HIS A 12 -1.97 -1.16 7.53
N LYS A 13 -2.99 -0.70 8.25
CA LYS A 13 -3.08 -0.86 9.72
C LYS A 13 -3.03 -2.32 10.19
N GLY A 14 -3.45 -3.28 9.35
CA GLY A 14 -3.35 -4.71 9.63
C GLY A 14 -1.92 -5.26 9.66
N ASP A 15 -0.96 -4.54 9.07
CA ASP A 15 0.45 -4.97 8.97
C ASP A 15 1.30 -4.57 10.21
N LYS A 16 0.66 -4.28 11.33
CA LYS A 16 1.30 -3.82 12.57
C LYS A 16 2.39 -4.74 13.12
N ASN A 17 2.33 -6.04 12.80
CA ASN A 17 3.31 -7.03 13.25
C ASN A 17 4.63 -6.97 12.47
N TYR A 18 4.65 -6.27 11.33
CA TYR A 18 5.84 -6.07 10.51
C TYR A 18 6.46 -4.70 10.83
N PRO A 19 7.68 -4.66 11.44
CA PRO A 19 8.30 -3.39 11.85
C PRO A 19 8.47 -2.38 10.72
N ASP A 20 8.83 -2.84 9.53
CA ASP A 20 9.06 -2.04 8.32
C ASP A 20 7.76 -1.51 7.68
N CYS A 21 6.60 -2.02 8.08
CA CYS A 21 5.29 -1.49 7.67
C CYS A 21 4.79 -0.35 8.57
N ARG A 22 5.35 -0.21 9.76
CA ARG A 22 4.88 0.76 10.77
C ARG A 22 5.18 2.21 10.37
N PRO A 23 4.29 3.17 10.73
CA PRO A 23 4.53 4.59 10.45
C PRO A 23 5.85 5.14 11.00
N SER A 24 6.31 4.64 12.15
CA SER A 24 7.59 5.05 12.74
C SER A 24 8.78 4.72 11.83
N PHE A 25 8.76 3.58 11.16
CA PHE A 25 9.80 3.20 10.20
C PHE A 25 9.78 4.11 8.98
N SER A 26 8.63 4.27 8.33
CA SER A 26 8.51 5.10 7.12
C SER A 26 8.87 6.56 7.38
N LYS A 27 8.54 7.11 8.57
CA LYS A 27 8.97 8.46 8.97
C LYS A 27 10.48 8.58 9.10
N LYS A 28 11.17 7.57 9.66
CA LYS A 28 12.63 7.57 9.78
C LYS A 28 13.31 7.49 8.40
N ILE A 29 12.79 6.67 7.51
CA ILE A 29 13.30 6.60 6.12
C ILE A 29 13.08 7.93 5.41
N GLU A 30 11.92 8.55 5.57
CA GLU A 30 11.62 9.88 5.00
C GLU A 30 12.62 10.93 5.49
N LEU A 31 12.92 10.95 6.79
CA LEU A 31 13.93 11.85 7.35
C LEU A 31 15.32 11.58 6.78
N ALA A 32 15.74 10.31 6.70
CA ALA A 32 17.04 9.94 6.16
C ALA A 32 17.20 10.32 4.69
N LEU A 33 16.17 10.10 3.88
CA LEU A 33 16.17 10.50 2.45
C LEU A 33 16.29 12.01 2.29
N ASN A 34 15.54 12.78 3.07
CA ASN A 34 15.59 14.24 3.01
C ASN A 34 16.91 14.80 3.55
N GLU A 35 17.51 14.16 4.54
CA GLU A 35 18.86 14.52 5.01
C GLU A 35 19.90 14.28 3.92
N GLY A 36 19.84 13.14 3.24
CA GLY A 36 20.75 12.83 2.13
C GLY A 36 20.61 13.76 0.93
N GLU A 37 19.46 14.35 0.72
CA GLU A 37 19.16 15.27 -0.40
C GLU A 37 19.14 16.76 0.04
N LEU A 38 19.61 17.04 1.26
CA LEU A 38 19.43 18.36 1.90
C LEU A 38 19.93 19.53 1.06
N ASP A 39 21.12 19.41 0.48
CA ASP A 39 21.72 20.49 -0.30
C ASP A 39 20.93 20.76 -1.60
N GLY A 40 20.50 19.70 -2.28
CA GLY A 40 19.64 19.81 -3.47
C GLY A 40 18.29 20.45 -3.16
N ILE A 41 17.73 20.13 -1.98
CA ILE A 41 16.47 20.72 -1.51
C ILE A 41 16.65 22.21 -1.21
N LYS A 42 17.72 22.59 -0.50
CA LYS A 42 18.04 24.01 -0.20
C LYS A 42 18.28 24.84 -1.46
N LEU A 43 18.89 24.26 -2.48
CA LEU A 43 19.13 24.91 -3.77
C LEU A 43 17.91 24.93 -4.70
N GLY A 44 16.79 24.29 -4.31
CA GLY A 44 15.59 24.20 -5.13
C GLY A 44 15.70 23.23 -6.32
N ILE A 45 16.77 22.43 -6.41
CA ILE A 45 16.99 21.44 -7.46
C ILE A 45 16.16 20.15 -7.20
N ARG A 46 15.97 19.81 -5.92
CA ARG A 46 15.20 18.65 -5.46
C ARG A 46 14.01 19.08 -4.63
N LYS A 47 12.90 18.39 -4.81
CA LYS A 47 11.73 18.53 -3.93
C LYS A 47 11.92 17.66 -2.68
N LYS A 48 11.37 18.14 -1.56
CA LYS A 48 11.27 17.33 -0.35
C LYS A 48 10.50 16.05 -0.63
N ILE A 49 11.04 14.93 -0.14
CA ILE A 49 10.46 13.60 -0.33
C ILE A 49 9.48 13.32 0.81
N MET A 50 8.29 12.84 0.45
CA MET A 50 7.30 12.30 1.38
C MET A 50 7.12 10.80 1.11
N ILE A 51 7.08 9.99 2.17
CA ILE A 51 6.70 8.58 2.08
C ILE A 51 5.26 8.44 2.58
N TRP A 52 4.40 7.92 1.73
CA TRP A 52 3.00 7.68 2.06
C TRP A 52 2.70 6.18 2.15
N SER A 53 1.86 5.82 3.11
CA SER A 53 1.23 4.50 3.17
C SER A 53 -0.17 4.62 3.77
N PRO A 54 -1.07 3.68 3.46
CA PRO A 54 -2.37 3.60 4.15
C PRO A 54 -2.23 3.53 5.67
N PHE A 55 -1.18 2.89 6.18
CA PHE A 55 -0.93 2.80 7.62
C PHE A 55 -0.65 4.17 8.26
N ARG A 56 0.06 5.07 7.55
CA ARG A 56 0.32 6.44 8.05
C ARG A 56 -0.98 7.25 8.22
N GLU A 57 -2.01 6.92 7.45
CA GLU A 57 -3.36 7.49 7.60
C GLU A 57 -4.27 6.66 8.53
N GLY A 58 -3.77 5.58 9.12
CA GLY A 58 -4.53 4.71 10.01
C GLY A 58 -5.57 3.85 9.29
N LEU A 59 -5.42 3.63 7.97
CA LEU A 59 -6.37 2.87 7.17
C LEU A 59 -6.16 1.37 7.27
N THR A 60 -7.24 0.65 7.45
CA THR A 60 -7.30 -0.81 7.28
C THR A 60 -7.41 -1.18 5.80
N LYS A 61 -7.12 -2.45 5.46
CA LYS A 61 -7.28 -2.96 4.09
C LYS A 61 -8.71 -2.79 3.55
N SER A 62 -9.72 -2.97 4.40
CA SER A 62 -11.12 -2.80 4.01
C SER A 62 -11.49 -1.34 3.72
N GLU A 63 -10.97 -0.39 4.52
CA GLU A 63 -11.16 1.04 4.27
C GLU A 63 -10.44 1.50 3.00
N LEU A 64 -9.23 0.98 2.78
CA LEU A 64 -8.48 1.22 1.55
C LEU A 64 -9.23 0.70 0.32
N LEU A 65 -9.82 -0.51 0.41
CA LEU A 65 -10.65 -1.07 -0.66
C LEU A 65 -11.86 -0.20 -0.96
N LYS A 66 -12.58 0.30 0.07
CA LYS A 66 -13.72 1.20 -0.14
C LYS A 66 -13.32 2.48 -0.87
N LYS A 67 -12.22 3.12 -0.43
CA LYS A 67 -11.70 4.33 -1.08
C LYS A 67 -11.27 4.04 -2.51
N GLY A 68 -10.52 2.96 -2.71
CA GLY A 68 -10.04 2.54 -4.02
C GLY A 68 -11.19 2.22 -4.99
N TYR A 69 -12.22 1.54 -4.52
CA TYR A 69 -13.39 1.23 -5.35
C TYR A 69 -14.15 2.47 -5.83
N ARG A 70 -14.26 3.50 -4.96
CA ARG A 70 -14.88 4.78 -5.35
C ARG A 70 -14.16 5.48 -6.50
N VAL A 71 -12.83 5.32 -6.56
CA VAL A 71 -11.99 5.99 -7.57
C VAL A 71 -11.81 5.12 -8.82
N LEU A 72 -11.57 3.82 -8.63
CA LEU A 72 -11.15 2.90 -9.69
C LEU A 72 -12.30 2.03 -10.22
N GLY A 73 -13.42 1.94 -9.49
CA GLY A 73 -14.49 1.00 -9.81
C GLY A 73 -13.94 -0.43 -9.91
N ASP A 74 -14.39 -1.16 -10.92
CA ASP A 74 -13.99 -2.57 -11.13
C ASP A 74 -12.50 -2.77 -11.42
N LYS A 75 -11.75 -1.72 -11.76
CA LYS A 75 -10.28 -1.83 -11.93
C LYS A 75 -9.55 -2.29 -10.67
N ILE A 76 -10.18 -2.14 -9.47
CA ILE A 76 -9.59 -2.61 -8.23
C ILE A 76 -9.38 -4.13 -8.20
N PHE A 77 -10.17 -4.89 -8.96
CA PHE A 77 -10.02 -6.35 -9.05
C PHE A 77 -8.79 -6.79 -9.84
N ASN A 78 -8.14 -5.87 -10.56
CA ASN A 78 -6.86 -6.12 -11.26
C ASN A 78 -5.66 -6.05 -10.30
N THR A 79 -5.86 -5.66 -9.04
CA THR A 79 -4.78 -5.65 -8.04
C THR A 79 -4.40 -7.05 -7.60
N TRP A 80 -3.09 -7.25 -7.33
CA TRP A 80 -2.57 -8.55 -6.92
C TRP A 80 -2.27 -8.58 -5.42
N SER A 81 -2.66 -9.68 -4.75
CA SER A 81 -2.38 -9.90 -3.32
C SER A 81 -1.72 -11.25 -3.04
N CYS A 82 -1.86 -12.22 -3.93
CA CYS A 82 -1.40 -13.59 -3.72
C CYS A 82 0.13 -13.68 -3.63
N TYR A 83 0.64 -14.52 -2.71
CA TYR A 83 2.07 -14.82 -2.60
C TYR A 83 2.54 -15.85 -3.62
N ASP A 84 1.61 -16.56 -4.26
CA ASP A 84 1.89 -17.56 -5.27
C ASP A 84 2.02 -16.89 -6.66
N ASN A 85 3.08 -17.20 -7.39
CA ASN A 85 3.35 -16.60 -8.71
C ASN A 85 2.64 -17.37 -9.83
N LYS A 86 1.31 -17.45 -9.78
CA LYS A 86 0.47 -18.08 -10.78
C LYS A 86 -0.36 -17.06 -11.56
N LYS A 87 -1.10 -17.54 -12.55
CA LYS A 87 -2.00 -16.69 -13.37
C LYS A 87 -3.23 -16.18 -12.61
N LEU A 88 -3.66 -16.88 -11.56
CA LEU A 88 -4.79 -16.53 -10.70
C LEU A 88 -4.36 -16.55 -9.23
N HIS A 89 -5.08 -15.85 -8.40
CA HIS A 89 -4.88 -15.93 -6.95
C HIS A 89 -5.13 -17.36 -6.46
N CYS A 90 -4.24 -17.91 -5.62
CA CYS A 90 -4.42 -19.30 -5.13
C CYS A 90 -5.69 -19.50 -4.30
N GLY A 91 -6.17 -18.44 -3.63
CA GLY A 91 -7.38 -18.47 -2.80
C GLY A 91 -7.17 -18.98 -1.39
N THR A 92 -6.02 -19.58 -1.06
CA THR A 92 -5.75 -20.27 0.22
C THR A 92 -4.65 -19.66 1.06
N CYS A 93 -3.69 -18.93 0.46
CA CYS A 93 -2.63 -18.31 1.24
C CYS A 93 -3.17 -17.19 2.17
N GLU A 94 -2.40 -16.84 3.18
CA GLU A 94 -2.75 -15.79 4.15
C GLU A 94 -3.18 -14.49 3.45
N SER A 95 -2.46 -14.05 2.43
CA SER A 95 -2.78 -12.81 1.72
C SER A 95 -4.09 -12.91 0.93
N CYS A 96 -4.42 -14.08 0.35
CA CYS A 96 -5.71 -14.31 -0.29
C CYS A 96 -6.85 -14.32 0.74
N ASN A 97 -6.66 -14.97 1.89
CA ASN A 97 -7.65 -14.97 2.97
C ASN A 97 -7.89 -13.56 3.51
N ASN A 98 -6.82 -12.79 3.72
CA ASN A 98 -6.90 -11.39 4.12
C ASN A 98 -7.60 -10.52 3.06
N ARG A 99 -7.41 -10.81 1.77
CA ARG A 99 -8.12 -10.14 0.68
C ARG A 99 -9.62 -10.42 0.74
N LYS A 100 -10.01 -11.69 0.77
CA LYS A 100 -11.43 -12.11 0.88
C LYS A 100 -12.10 -11.45 2.09
N ALA A 101 -11.47 -11.53 3.26
CA ALA A 101 -11.98 -10.91 4.49
C ALA A 101 -12.11 -9.38 4.38
N ALA A 102 -11.18 -8.72 3.69
CA ALA A 102 -11.23 -7.27 3.49
C ALA A 102 -12.40 -6.86 2.59
N PHE A 103 -12.70 -7.61 1.51
CA PHE A 103 -13.87 -7.37 0.66
C PHE A 103 -15.19 -7.55 1.44
N VAL A 104 -15.30 -8.60 2.24
CA VAL A 104 -16.47 -8.83 3.11
C VAL A 104 -16.67 -7.65 4.07
N LYS A 105 -15.62 -7.24 4.79
CA LYS A 105 -15.67 -6.07 5.69
C LYS A 105 -15.97 -4.76 4.97
N ALA A 106 -15.51 -4.62 3.74
CA ALA A 106 -15.79 -3.47 2.90
C ALA A 106 -17.23 -3.45 2.37
N LYS A 107 -17.98 -4.56 2.51
CA LYS A 107 -19.30 -4.78 1.91
C LYS A 107 -19.27 -4.62 0.38
N LEU A 108 -18.18 -5.11 -0.24
CA LEU A 108 -17.98 -5.14 -1.68
C LEU A 108 -17.98 -6.58 -2.16
N HIS A 109 -18.68 -6.84 -3.26
CA HIS A 109 -18.62 -8.15 -3.91
C HIS A 109 -17.24 -8.35 -4.54
N ASP A 110 -16.52 -9.38 -4.09
CA ASP A 110 -15.17 -9.69 -4.60
C ASP A 110 -15.29 -10.43 -5.95
N LYS A 111 -14.94 -9.75 -7.03
CA LYS A 111 -14.92 -10.31 -8.39
C LYS A 111 -13.54 -10.92 -8.74
N THR A 112 -12.63 -11.02 -7.77
CA THR A 112 -11.30 -11.61 -7.99
C THR A 112 -11.45 -13.08 -8.35
N LYS A 113 -10.73 -13.53 -9.38
CA LYS A 113 -10.70 -14.95 -9.76
C LYS A 113 -9.67 -15.69 -8.90
N TYR A 114 -10.12 -16.74 -8.23
CA TYR A 114 -9.30 -17.60 -7.41
C TYR A 114 -9.22 -19.02 -8.02
N LEU A 115 -8.14 -19.74 -7.73
CA LEU A 115 -8.01 -21.17 -8.09
C LEU A 115 -8.84 -22.07 -7.19
N SER A 116 -9.07 -21.63 -5.95
CA SER A 116 -9.89 -22.36 -4.98
C SER A 116 -10.69 -21.41 -4.07
#